data_0656ea2e6d00dcf07ba95d51bc99f4a9
#
_entry.id   0656ea2e6d00dcf07ba95d51bc99f4a9
#
_cell.length_a   1.000
_cell.length_b   1.000
_cell.length_c   1.000
_cell.angle_alpha   90.00
_cell.angle_beta   90.00
_cell.angle_gamma   90.00
#
_symmetry.space_group_name_H-M   'P 1'
#
loop_
_entity.id
_entity.type
_entity.pdbx_description
1 polymer ?
#
loop_
_entity_poly.entity_id
_entity_poly.type
_entity_poly.pdbx_seq_one_letter_code
_entity_poly.pdbx_strand_id
1 'polypeptide(L)'
;LYIGSFQFQPSEFAKLAVVLFLAQYISAYRDKMDKFVSGILIPGAIFALPCLLVAVETHLSGAILIFLIGATLTFVGGSKIKYILTVAGLGVGGASLLVFFTTYMQKRITVWLHPESDPIGDGFQPLQSLLTIGSGGLFGLGYGKSRQKYLYLPEPHNDFIFSVISEELGFIGVVVIIILFALLIWRGIYIAMKARDTFSSLVVVGIISNIAFQIILNLAVVSNSIPTTGISLPFFSYGGTALVVLLAEIGLVLN
;
A
#
# COMPACT_ATOMS: atom_id res chain seq x y z
N LEU A 1 -5.59 -11.51 -13.91
CA LEU A 1 -5.97 -11.93 -15.26
C LEU A 1 -4.73 -12.14 -16.11
N TYR A 2 -4.71 -13.22 -16.88
CA TYR A 2 -3.62 -13.47 -17.83
C TYR A 2 -4.13 -13.20 -19.27
N ILE A 3 -3.41 -12.36 -20.00
CA ILE A 3 -3.63 -12.11 -21.42
C ILE A 3 -2.36 -12.57 -22.15
N GLY A 4 -2.34 -13.83 -22.61
CA GLY A 4 -1.13 -14.47 -23.11
C GLY A 4 -0.10 -14.66 -21.99
N SER A 5 1.12 -14.17 -22.20
CA SER A 5 2.20 -14.14 -21.20
C SER A 5 2.16 -12.92 -20.26
N PHE A 6 1.20 -12.02 -20.45
CA PHE A 6 1.12 -10.77 -19.68
C PHE A 6 0.13 -10.96 -18.50
N GLN A 7 0.63 -10.80 -17.29
CA GLN A 7 -0.21 -10.78 -16.08
C GLN A 7 -0.78 -9.39 -15.89
N PHE A 8 -2.09 -9.24 -16.09
CA PHE A 8 -2.81 -7.98 -15.88
C PHE A 8 -3.44 -7.96 -14.49
N GLN A 9 -3.15 -6.94 -13.70
CA GLN A 9 -3.70 -6.75 -12.37
C GLN A 9 -4.68 -5.57 -12.35
N PRO A 10 -6.00 -5.82 -12.37
CA PRO A 10 -7.03 -4.77 -12.45
C PRO A 10 -7.00 -3.80 -11.26
N SER A 11 -6.60 -4.26 -10.08
CA SER A 11 -6.53 -3.43 -8.88
C SER A 11 -5.56 -2.25 -8.99
N GLU A 12 -4.48 -2.38 -9.78
CA GLU A 12 -3.55 -1.27 -10.02
C GLU A 12 -4.23 -0.12 -10.77
N PHE A 13 -4.98 -0.46 -11.82
CA PHE A 13 -5.78 0.53 -12.56
C PHE A 13 -6.92 1.11 -11.73
N ALA A 14 -7.54 0.28 -10.88
CA ALA A 14 -8.61 0.74 -9.99
C ALA A 14 -8.14 1.82 -9.03
N LYS A 15 -6.92 1.72 -8.47
CA LYS A 15 -6.32 2.75 -7.61
C LYS A 15 -6.20 4.08 -8.35
N LEU A 16 -5.62 4.07 -9.55
CA LEU A 16 -5.48 5.28 -10.36
C LEU A 16 -6.84 5.86 -10.76
N ALA A 17 -7.80 5.01 -11.15
CA ALA A 17 -9.16 5.46 -11.47
C ALA A 17 -9.83 6.14 -10.27
N VAL A 18 -9.72 5.57 -9.08
CA VAL A 18 -10.25 6.17 -7.84
C VAL A 18 -9.61 7.54 -7.58
N VAL A 19 -8.30 7.67 -7.77
CA VAL A 19 -7.60 8.97 -7.64
C VAL A 19 -8.21 10.01 -8.59
N LEU A 20 -8.33 9.68 -9.88
CA LEU A 20 -8.83 10.61 -10.90
C LEU A 20 -10.29 10.99 -10.67
N PHE A 21 -11.17 10.01 -10.38
CA PHE A 21 -12.58 10.27 -10.13
C PHE A 21 -12.81 11.09 -8.87
N LEU A 22 -12.11 10.77 -7.77
CA LEU A 22 -12.21 11.56 -6.56
C LEU A 22 -11.65 12.97 -6.72
N ALA A 23 -10.50 13.13 -7.37
CA ALA A 23 -9.91 14.43 -7.64
C ALA A 23 -10.88 15.31 -8.45
N GLN A 24 -11.51 14.74 -9.50
CA GLN A 24 -12.50 15.44 -10.31
C GLN A 24 -13.74 15.81 -9.49
N TYR A 25 -14.29 14.88 -8.72
CA TYR A 25 -15.47 15.14 -7.90
C TYR A 25 -15.20 16.22 -6.84
N ILE A 26 -14.10 16.09 -6.10
CA ILE A 26 -13.72 17.02 -5.03
C ILE A 26 -13.43 18.41 -5.61
N SER A 27 -12.73 18.49 -6.74
CA SER A 27 -12.47 19.77 -7.43
C SER A 27 -13.77 20.46 -7.84
N ALA A 28 -14.74 19.72 -8.37
CA ALA A 28 -16.02 20.28 -8.84
C ALA A 28 -16.94 20.72 -7.67
N TYR A 29 -16.85 20.08 -6.51
CA TYR A 29 -17.76 20.32 -5.38
C TYR A 29 -17.04 20.80 -4.12
N ARG A 30 -15.87 21.45 -4.24
CA ARG A 30 -15.02 21.85 -3.14
C ARG A 30 -15.74 22.63 -2.05
N ASP A 31 -16.60 23.59 -2.43
CA ASP A 31 -17.36 24.43 -1.48
C ASP A 31 -18.44 23.67 -0.68
N LYS A 32 -18.73 22.42 -1.09
CA LYS A 32 -19.74 21.58 -0.44
C LYS A 32 -19.14 20.41 0.32
N MET A 33 -17.81 20.29 0.36
CA MET A 33 -17.11 19.16 1.01
C MET A 33 -17.26 19.16 2.54
N ASP A 34 -17.70 20.25 3.14
CA ASP A 34 -17.98 20.35 4.57
C ASP A 34 -19.29 19.65 4.99
N LYS A 35 -20.17 19.30 4.03
CA LYS A 35 -21.46 18.64 4.25
C LYS A 35 -21.28 17.11 4.29
N PHE A 36 -22.10 16.43 5.09
CA PHE A 36 -22.02 14.97 5.23
C PHE A 36 -22.21 14.21 3.90
N VAL A 37 -23.21 14.59 3.11
CA VAL A 37 -23.51 13.89 1.85
C VAL A 37 -22.42 14.09 0.80
N SER A 38 -22.07 15.33 0.50
CA SER A 38 -21.08 15.65 -0.55
C SER A 38 -19.64 15.45 -0.09
N GLY A 39 -19.36 15.58 1.22
CA GLY A 39 -18.01 15.44 1.76
C GLY A 39 -17.62 14.01 2.14
N ILE A 40 -18.56 13.12 2.41
CA ILE A 40 -18.22 11.75 2.81
C ILE A 40 -19.04 10.67 2.12
N LEU A 41 -20.38 10.85 1.97
CA LEU A 41 -21.22 9.78 1.45
C LEU A 41 -20.93 9.51 -0.04
N ILE A 42 -20.87 10.56 -0.87
CA ILE A 42 -20.59 10.42 -2.29
C ILE A 42 -19.13 10.02 -2.56
N PRO A 43 -18.10 10.71 -2.01
CA PRO A 43 -16.71 10.23 -2.11
C PRO A 43 -16.56 8.81 -1.59
N GLY A 44 -17.17 8.51 -0.45
CA GLY A 44 -17.19 7.17 0.12
C GLY A 44 -17.74 6.12 -0.83
N ALA A 45 -18.88 6.39 -1.50
CA ALA A 45 -19.44 5.48 -2.49
C ALA A 45 -18.51 5.27 -3.70
N ILE A 46 -17.81 6.33 -4.14
CA ILE A 46 -16.86 6.26 -5.27
C ILE A 46 -15.72 5.28 -4.98
N PHE A 47 -15.10 5.33 -3.79
CA PHE A 47 -14.01 4.40 -3.49
C PHE A 47 -14.46 3.10 -2.83
N ALA A 48 -15.63 3.06 -2.17
CA ALA A 48 -16.14 1.84 -1.54
C ALA A 48 -16.48 0.75 -2.57
N LEU A 49 -17.02 1.13 -3.73
CA LEU A 49 -17.34 0.16 -4.78
C LEU A 49 -16.10 -0.60 -5.28
N PRO A 50 -15.02 0.05 -5.75
CA PRO A 50 -13.79 -0.65 -6.11
C PRO A 50 -13.15 -1.38 -4.93
N CYS A 51 -13.20 -0.80 -3.72
CA CYS A 51 -12.68 -1.42 -2.51
C CYS A 51 -13.37 -2.76 -2.23
N LEU A 52 -14.70 -2.82 -2.30
CA LEU A 52 -15.48 -4.04 -2.11
C LEU A 52 -15.19 -5.07 -3.20
N LEU A 53 -15.12 -4.66 -4.47
CA LEU A 53 -14.80 -5.58 -5.57
C LEU A 53 -13.43 -6.23 -5.39
N VAL A 54 -12.41 -5.45 -5.01
CA VAL A 54 -11.05 -5.95 -4.75
C VAL A 54 -11.01 -6.82 -3.48
N ALA A 55 -11.80 -6.49 -2.46
CA ALA A 55 -11.90 -7.30 -1.24
C ALA A 55 -12.51 -8.69 -1.51
N VAL A 56 -13.49 -8.79 -2.41
CA VAL A 56 -14.10 -10.06 -2.83
C VAL A 56 -13.09 -10.95 -3.58
N GLU A 57 -12.14 -10.37 -4.30
CA GLU A 57 -11.04 -11.09 -4.97
C GLU A 57 -9.95 -11.62 -4.00
N THR A 58 -10.20 -11.58 -2.68
CA THR A 58 -9.22 -11.97 -1.63
C THR A 58 -7.95 -11.11 -1.57
N HIS A 59 -7.87 -10.02 -2.32
CA HIS A 59 -6.79 -9.04 -2.28
C HIS A 59 -7.05 -7.95 -1.23
N LEU A 60 -7.01 -8.34 0.05
CA LEU A 60 -7.29 -7.44 1.16
C LEU A 60 -6.37 -6.19 1.17
N SER A 61 -5.12 -6.37 0.79
CA SER A 61 -4.13 -5.29 0.70
C SER A 61 -4.50 -4.21 -0.32
N GLY A 62 -4.97 -4.61 -1.51
CA GLY A 62 -5.46 -3.68 -2.52
C GLY A 62 -6.68 -2.88 -2.04
N ALA A 63 -7.59 -3.53 -1.33
CA ALA A 63 -8.76 -2.88 -0.74
C ALA A 63 -8.36 -1.85 0.34
N ILE A 64 -7.41 -2.19 1.21
CA ILE A 64 -6.86 -1.27 2.23
C ILE A 64 -6.22 -0.04 1.55
N LEU A 65 -5.43 -0.23 0.50
CA LEU A 65 -4.81 0.86 -0.25
C LEU A 65 -5.86 1.79 -0.88
N ILE A 66 -6.87 1.25 -1.56
CA ILE A 66 -7.97 2.04 -2.14
C ILE A 66 -8.69 2.85 -1.05
N PHE A 67 -8.97 2.23 0.10
CA PHE A 67 -9.59 2.91 1.22
C PHE A 67 -8.73 4.06 1.76
N LEU A 68 -7.43 3.83 1.97
CA LEU A 68 -6.49 4.84 2.48
C LEU A 68 -6.32 6.01 1.51
N ILE A 69 -6.22 5.73 0.20
CA ILE A 69 -6.17 6.75 -0.85
C ILE A 69 -7.45 7.58 -0.84
N GLY A 70 -8.62 6.92 -0.85
CA GLY A 70 -9.93 7.58 -0.83
C GLY A 70 -10.13 8.45 0.40
N ALA A 71 -9.77 7.95 1.59
CA ALA A 71 -9.84 8.69 2.85
C ALA A 71 -8.92 9.92 2.82
N THR A 72 -7.68 9.76 2.33
CA THR A 72 -6.71 10.87 2.22
C THR A 72 -7.19 11.96 1.28
N LEU A 73 -7.67 11.61 0.08
CA LEU A 73 -8.20 12.58 -0.87
C LEU A 73 -9.43 13.30 -0.33
N THR A 74 -10.33 12.57 0.33
CA THR A 74 -11.52 13.13 0.96
C THR A 74 -11.14 14.11 2.07
N PHE A 75 -10.13 13.78 2.88
CA PHE A 75 -9.60 14.65 3.93
C PHE A 75 -8.97 15.92 3.36
N VAL A 76 -8.04 15.78 2.42
CA VAL A 76 -7.35 16.92 1.77
C VAL A 76 -8.35 17.78 0.98
N GLY A 77 -9.41 17.16 0.47
CA GLY A 77 -10.52 17.83 -0.22
C GLY A 77 -11.37 18.75 0.68
N GLY A 78 -11.16 18.74 1.99
CA GLY A 78 -11.84 19.65 2.95
C GLY A 78 -12.99 19.02 3.71
N SER A 79 -13.14 17.70 3.70
CA SER A 79 -14.15 17.03 4.51
C SER A 79 -13.82 17.12 6.00
N LYS A 80 -14.85 17.27 6.83
CA LYS A 80 -14.66 17.37 8.29
C LYS A 80 -14.08 16.07 8.83
N ILE A 81 -12.97 16.16 9.54
CA ILE A 81 -12.25 15.01 10.11
C ILE A 81 -13.16 14.10 10.96
N LYS A 82 -14.17 14.66 11.64
CA LYS A 82 -15.13 13.88 12.40
C LYS A 82 -15.86 12.82 11.58
N TYR A 83 -16.20 13.13 10.32
CA TYR A 83 -16.89 12.19 9.45
C TYR A 83 -15.95 11.07 9.00
N ILE A 84 -14.70 11.42 8.70
CA ILE A 84 -13.67 10.44 8.32
C ILE A 84 -13.38 9.49 9.47
N LEU A 85 -13.22 10.03 10.69
CA LEU A 85 -13.01 9.22 11.89
C LEU A 85 -14.23 8.32 12.19
N THR A 86 -15.46 8.79 11.92
CA THR A 86 -16.66 7.97 12.07
C THR A 86 -16.65 6.79 11.10
N VAL A 87 -16.35 7.03 9.80
CA VAL A 87 -16.28 5.97 8.79
C VAL A 87 -15.12 5.02 9.08
N ALA A 88 -13.96 5.55 9.45
CA ALA A 88 -12.81 4.73 9.85
C ALA A 88 -13.13 3.86 11.08
N GLY A 89 -13.79 4.43 12.09
CA GLY A 89 -14.22 3.71 13.29
C GLY A 89 -15.22 2.59 12.98
N LEU A 90 -16.19 2.84 12.09
CA LEU A 90 -17.11 1.81 11.60
C LEU A 90 -16.39 0.73 10.80
N GLY A 91 -15.40 1.09 9.98
CA GLY A 91 -14.56 0.15 9.23
C GLY A 91 -13.73 -0.74 10.15
N VAL A 92 -13.06 -0.15 11.14
CA VAL A 92 -12.28 -0.90 12.15
C VAL A 92 -13.20 -1.79 12.99
N GLY A 93 -14.36 -1.28 13.43
CA GLY A 93 -15.35 -2.07 14.16
C GLY A 93 -15.88 -3.26 13.36
N GLY A 94 -16.20 -3.04 12.07
CA GLY A 94 -16.62 -4.11 11.16
C GLY A 94 -15.51 -5.15 10.93
N ALA A 95 -14.27 -4.69 10.72
CA ALA A 95 -13.12 -5.58 10.58
C ALA A 95 -12.88 -6.41 11.86
N SER A 96 -13.00 -5.79 13.05
CA SER A 96 -12.86 -6.48 14.33
C SER A 96 -13.93 -7.57 14.51
N LEU A 97 -15.17 -7.28 14.11
CA LEU A 97 -16.24 -8.28 14.12
C LEU A 97 -15.93 -9.44 13.16
N LEU A 98 -15.45 -9.16 11.95
CA LEU A 98 -15.05 -10.22 11.00
C LEU A 98 -13.93 -11.10 11.57
N VAL A 99 -12.94 -10.51 12.22
CA VAL A 99 -11.88 -11.25 12.92
C VAL A 99 -12.48 -12.15 14.00
N PHE A 100 -13.39 -11.62 14.80
CA PHE A 100 -14.00 -12.39 15.89
C PHE A 100 -14.82 -13.60 15.39
N PHE A 101 -15.52 -13.46 14.28
CA PHE A 101 -16.39 -14.51 13.74
C PHE A 101 -15.75 -15.43 12.69
N THR A 102 -14.51 -15.15 12.23
CA THR A 102 -13.87 -15.90 11.15
C THR A 102 -12.59 -16.59 11.65
N THR A 103 -12.59 -17.92 11.70
CA THR A 103 -11.43 -18.74 12.10
C THR A 103 -10.18 -18.46 11.27
N TYR A 104 -10.34 -18.17 9.98
CA TYR A 104 -9.26 -17.80 9.08
C TYR A 104 -8.53 -16.51 9.53
N MET A 105 -9.29 -15.47 9.91
CA MET A 105 -8.70 -14.21 10.39
C MET A 105 -8.06 -14.38 11.77
N GLN A 106 -8.69 -15.17 12.66
CA GLN A 106 -8.09 -15.50 13.96
C GLN A 106 -6.75 -16.19 13.81
N LYS A 107 -6.65 -17.19 12.90
CA LYS A 107 -5.39 -17.86 12.60
C LYS A 107 -4.32 -16.90 12.11
N ARG A 108 -4.64 -15.97 11.21
CA ARG A 108 -3.70 -14.95 10.72
C ARG A 108 -3.17 -14.06 11.84
N ILE A 109 -4.03 -13.64 12.77
CA ILE A 109 -3.60 -12.82 13.92
C ILE A 109 -2.73 -13.63 14.86
N THR A 110 -3.08 -14.90 15.15
CA THR A 110 -2.28 -15.77 16.00
C THR A 110 -0.88 -15.98 15.43
N VAL A 111 -0.81 -16.29 14.14
CA VAL A 111 0.46 -16.48 13.42
C VAL A 111 1.27 -15.19 13.35
N TRP A 112 0.63 -14.04 13.18
CA TRP A 112 1.33 -12.74 13.21
C TRP A 112 1.96 -12.45 14.57
N LEU A 113 1.23 -12.69 15.68
CA LEU A 113 1.73 -12.48 17.03
C LEU A 113 2.76 -13.51 17.45
N HIS A 114 2.60 -14.74 16.98
CA HIS A 114 3.44 -15.90 17.32
C HIS A 114 3.79 -16.70 16.07
N PRO A 115 4.64 -16.17 15.16
CA PRO A 115 4.98 -16.85 13.91
C PRO A 115 5.71 -18.19 14.16
N GLU A 116 6.36 -18.33 15.29
CA GLU A 116 6.99 -19.56 15.76
C GLU A 116 5.99 -20.69 16.09
N SER A 117 4.71 -20.38 16.22
CA SER A 117 3.67 -21.40 16.49
C SER A 117 3.36 -22.30 15.29
N ASP A 118 3.65 -21.83 14.07
CA ASP A 118 3.49 -22.59 12.82
C ASP A 118 4.68 -22.34 11.86
N PRO A 119 5.88 -22.80 12.22
CA PRO A 119 7.12 -22.42 11.54
C PRO A 119 7.29 -23.04 10.15
N ILE A 120 6.45 -24.00 9.75
CA ILE A 120 6.47 -24.66 8.43
C ILE A 120 5.26 -24.21 7.57
N GLY A 121 4.19 -23.72 8.22
CA GLY A 121 2.97 -23.24 7.55
C GLY A 121 2.94 -21.73 7.38
N ASP A 122 1.86 -21.12 7.85
CA ASP A 122 1.61 -19.67 7.66
C ASP A 122 2.64 -18.76 8.35
N GLY A 123 3.36 -19.25 9.39
CA GLY A 123 4.44 -18.53 10.08
C GLY A 123 5.79 -18.59 9.36
N PHE A 124 5.94 -19.48 8.37
CA PHE A 124 7.22 -19.63 7.66
C PHE A 124 7.67 -18.33 6.99
N GLN A 125 6.76 -17.68 6.29
CA GLN A 125 7.04 -16.48 5.50
C GLN A 125 7.54 -15.30 6.37
N PRO A 126 6.85 -14.89 7.46
CA PRO A 126 7.33 -13.83 8.35
C PRO A 126 8.62 -14.21 9.09
N LEU A 127 8.79 -15.47 9.50
CA LEU A 127 10.03 -15.91 10.14
C LEU A 127 11.24 -15.79 9.21
N GLN A 128 11.09 -16.28 7.97
CA GLN A 128 12.17 -16.17 6.97
C GLN A 128 12.47 -14.71 6.62
N SER A 129 11.45 -13.85 6.57
CA SER A 129 11.64 -12.42 6.36
C SER A 129 12.49 -11.78 7.46
N LEU A 130 12.15 -12.04 8.73
CA LEU A 130 12.91 -11.52 9.87
C LEU A 130 14.34 -12.05 9.92
N LEU A 131 14.55 -13.34 9.65
CA LEU A 131 15.88 -13.94 9.56
C LEU A 131 16.71 -13.32 8.44
N THR A 132 16.07 -13.06 7.28
CA THR A 132 16.71 -12.41 6.13
C THR A 132 17.18 -11.00 6.48
N ILE A 133 16.32 -10.19 7.10
CA ILE A 133 16.69 -8.84 7.54
C ILE A 133 17.82 -8.89 8.57
N GLY A 134 17.70 -9.79 9.57
CA GLY A 134 18.70 -9.94 10.65
C GLY A 134 20.07 -10.38 10.14
N SER A 135 20.12 -11.19 9.08
CA SER A 135 21.38 -11.68 8.51
C SER A 135 22.20 -10.60 7.79
N GLY A 136 21.56 -9.50 7.37
CA GLY A 136 22.23 -8.40 6.66
C GLY A 136 23.19 -7.58 7.54
N GLY A 137 22.98 -7.53 8.86
CA GLY A 137 23.82 -6.73 9.77
C GLY A 137 23.91 -5.26 9.36
N LEU A 138 25.04 -4.61 9.65
CA LEU A 138 25.23 -3.19 9.34
C LEU A 138 25.54 -2.92 7.86
N PHE A 139 26.39 -3.74 7.24
CA PHE A 139 26.95 -3.50 5.90
C PHE A 139 26.40 -4.43 4.81
N GLY A 140 25.59 -5.41 5.18
CA GLY A 140 25.07 -6.42 4.25
C GLY A 140 26.08 -7.50 3.86
N LEU A 141 25.59 -8.53 3.18
CA LEU A 141 26.40 -9.61 2.62
C LEU A 141 27.05 -9.23 1.27
N GLY A 142 26.64 -8.13 0.68
CA GLY A 142 27.04 -7.65 -0.65
C GLY A 142 25.96 -7.91 -1.71
N TYR A 143 25.94 -7.05 -2.73
CA TYR A 143 24.98 -7.10 -3.81
C TYR A 143 25.01 -8.46 -4.54
N GLY A 144 23.83 -9.03 -4.76
CA GLY A 144 23.68 -10.32 -5.41
C GLY A 144 24.00 -11.54 -4.52
N LYS A 145 24.44 -11.35 -3.25
CA LYS A 145 24.89 -12.43 -2.37
C LYS A 145 23.86 -12.84 -1.30
N SER A 146 22.61 -12.41 -1.42
CA SER A 146 21.54 -12.91 -0.55
C SER A 146 21.46 -14.43 -0.65
N ARG A 147 21.44 -15.10 0.51
CA ARG A 147 21.30 -16.55 0.63
C ARG A 147 19.84 -16.95 0.63
N GLN A 148 19.00 -16.15 1.24
CA GLN A 148 17.59 -16.42 1.45
C GLN A 148 16.76 -16.37 0.14
N LYS A 149 17.20 -15.63 -0.89
CA LYS A 149 16.54 -15.61 -2.20
C LYS A 149 16.61 -16.96 -2.95
N TYR A 150 17.51 -17.86 -2.57
CA TYR A 150 17.65 -19.19 -3.17
C TYR A 150 16.83 -20.22 -2.37
N LEU A 151 15.50 -20.27 -2.58
CA LEU A 151 14.56 -21.28 -2.08
C LEU A 151 14.18 -21.22 -0.57
N TYR A 152 14.69 -20.29 0.22
CA TYR A 152 14.32 -20.18 1.64
C TYR A 152 13.21 -19.17 1.89
N LEU A 153 13.18 -18.05 1.17
CA LEU A 153 12.14 -17.02 1.32
C LEU A 153 11.08 -17.19 0.21
N PRO A 154 9.78 -17.38 0.54
CA PRO A 154 8.71 -17.36 -0.46
C PRO A 154 8.56 -15.96 -1.06
N GLU A 155 8.29 -15.90 -2.38
CA GLU A 155 8.07 -14.66 -3.14
C GLU A 155 9.16 -13.57 -2.92
N PRO A 156 10.47 -13.93 -2.98
CA PRO A 156 11.58 -13.02 -2.65
C PRO A 156 11.69 -11.83 -3.61
N HIS A 157 11.15 -11.96 -4.83
CA HIS A 157 11.19 -10.92 -5.87
C HIS A 157 9.93 -10.03 -5.88
N ASN A 158 8.87 -10.42 -5.18
CA ASN A 158 7.60 -9.72 -5.13
C ASN A 158 7.45 -8.97 -3.79
N ASP A 159 6.70 -9.55 -2.86
CA ASP A 159 6.27 -8.86 -1.64
C ASP A 159 7.37 -8.72 -0.58
N PHE A 160 8.37 -9.60 -0.61
CA PHE A 160 9.49 -9.65 0.34
C PHE A 160 10.83 -9.19 -0.22
N ILE A 161 10.83 -8.48 -1.35
CA ILE A 161 12.06 -7.96 -1.96
C ILE A 161 12.86 -7.07 -0.99
N PHE A 162 12.18 -6.34 -0.10
CA PHE A 162 12.85 -5.49 0.89
C PHE A 162 13.67 -6.28 1.90
N SER A 163 13.27 -7.51 2.27
CA SER A 163 14.09 -8.39 3.11
C SER A 163 15.38 -8.76 2.40
N VAL A 164 15.31 -9.11 1.11
CA VAL A 164 16.49 -9.42 0.29
C VAL A 164 17.42 -8.22 0.19
N ILE A 165 16.86 -7.03 -0.06
CA ILE A 165 17.62 -5.77 -0.08
C ILE A 165 18.32 -5.54 1.27
N SER A 166 17.61 -5.80 2.38
CA SER A 166 18.16 -5.66 3.73
C SER A 166 19.31 -6.63 3.99
N GLU A 167 19.22 -7.86 3.49
CA GLU A 167 20.30 -8.85 3.59
C GLU A 167 21.53 -8.43 2.76
N GLU A 168 21.30 -7.95 1.53
CA GLU A 168 22.39 -7.61 0.62
C GLU A 168 23.10 -6.29 0.96
N LEU A 169 22.35 -5.24 1.32
CA LEU A 169 22.87 -3.89 1.56
C LEU A 169 23.05 -3.56 3.05
N GLY A 170 22.49 -4.37 3.95
CA GLY A 170 22.52 -4.16 5.38
C GLY A 170 21.74 -2.93 5.85
N PHE A 171 21.86 -2.60 7.12
CA PHE A 171 21.13 -1.50 7.75
C PHE A 171 21.41 -0.14 7.09
N ILE A 172 22.67 0.12 6.70
CA ILE A 172 23.04 1.39 6.05
C ILE A 172 22.34 1.52 4.70
N GLY A 173 22.31 0.47 3.88
CA GLY A 173 21.62 0.47 2.60
C GLY A 173 20.11 0.66 2.75
N VAL A 174 19.50 0.02 3.74
CA VAL A 174 18.08 0.19 4.09
C VAL A 174 17.78 1.65 4.44
N VAL A 175 18.59 2.28 5.30
CA VAL A 175 18.41 3.69 5.68
C VAL A 175 18.50 4.61 4.46
N VAL A 176 19.46 4.37 3.56
CA VAL A 176 19.58 5.16 2.32
C VAL A 176 18.32 5.02 1.45
N ILE A 177 17.80 3.82 1.27
CA ILE A 177 16.57 3.59 0.48
C ILE A 177 15.37 4.28 1.12
N ILE A 178 15.21 4.19 2.44
CA ILE A 178 14.12 4.88 3.16
C ILE A 178 14.24 6.40 2.99
N ILE A 179 15.44 6.96 3.06
CA ILE A 179 15.67 8.40 2.81
C ILE A 179 15.28 8.78 1.37
N LEU A 180 15.65 7.97 0.38
CA LEU A 180 15.26 8.22 -1.01
C LEU A 180 13.75 8.20 -1.21
N PHE A 181 13.04 7.25 -0.59
CA PHE A 181 11.58 7.23 -0.59
C PHE A 181 10.98 8.46 0.11
N ALA A 182 11.53 8.85 1.25
CA ALA A 182 11.08 10.05 1.97
C ALA A 182 11.26 11.32 1.13
N LEU A 183 12.39 11.44 0.42
CA LEU A 183 12.65 12.54 -0.51
C LEU A 183 11.68 12.55 -1.71
N LEU A 184 11.35 11.38 -2.25
CA LEU A 184 10.37 11.24 -3.32
C LEU A 184 8.99 11.73 -2.86
N ILE A 185 8.53 11.26 -1.70
CA ILE A 185 7.24 11.65 -1.12
C ILE A 185 7.23 13.16 -0.83
N TRP A 186 8.28 13.67 -0.19
CA TRP A 186 8.42 15.10 0.10
C TRP A 186 8.36 15.95 -1.17
N ARG A 187 9.09 15.53 -2.23
CA ARG A 187 9.07 16.23 -3.51
C ARG A 187 7.69 16.18 -4.17
N GLY A 188 7.01 15.05 -4.10
CA GLY A 188 5.65 14.92 -4.62
C GLY A 188 4.65 15.82 -3.89
N ILE A 189 4.72 15.89 -2.56
CA ILE A 189 3.89 16.82 -1.76
C ILE A 189 4.20 18.29 -2.15
N TYR A 190 5.47 18.63 -2.37
CA TYR A 190 5.85 19.95 -2.81
C TYR A 190 5.27 20.31 -4.18
N ILE A 191 5.24 19.36 -5.13
CA ILE A 191 4.60 19.53 -6.45
C ILE A 191 3.10 19.76 -6.27
N ALA A 192 2.42 18.93 -5.45
CA ALA A 192 1.01 19.07 -5.15
C ALA A 192 0.64 20.47 -4.61
N MET A 193 1.46 21.01 -3.71
CA MET A 193 1.25 22.36 -3.14
C MET A 193 1.45 23.49 -4.17
N LYS A 194 2.22 23.25 -5.22
CA LYS A 194 2.49 24.23 -6.30
C LYS A 194 1.65 24.01 -7.56
N ALA A 195 0.76 23.03 -7.56
CA ALA A 195 -0.12 22.79 -8.69
C ALA A 195 -1.01 24.00 -8.99
N ARG A 196 -1.30 24.21 -10.26
CA ARG A 196 -2.05 25.38 -10.75
C ARG A 196 -3.52 25.38 -10.36
N ASP A 197 -4.10 24.22 -10.24
CA ASP A 197 -5.53 24.01 -9.96
C ASP A 197 -5.74 22.89 -8.93
N THR A 198 -6.93 22.87 -8.34
CA THR A 198 -7.30 21.91 -7.30
C THR A 198 -7.32 20.47 -7.82
N PHE A 199 -7.74 20.25 -9.07
CA PHE A 199 -7.78 18.91 -9.65
C PHE A 199 -6.36 18.32 -9.73
N SER A 200 -5.42 19.04 -10.36
CA SER A 200 -4.02 18.60 -10.49
C SER A 200 -3.37 18.38 -9.12
N SER A 201 -3.61 19.29 -8.16
CA SER A 201 -3.12 19.12 -6.79
C SER A 201 -3.60 17.81 -6.15
N LEU A 202 -4.92 17.51 -6.26
CA LEU A 202 -5.51 16.30 -5.69
C LEU A 202 -5.04 15.03 -6.40
N VAL A 203 -4.84 15.07 -7.71
CA VAL A 203 -4.29 13.92 -8.47
C VAL A 203 -2.88 13.60 -7.95
N VAL A 204 -2.02 14.61 -7.82
CA VAL A 204 -0.67 14.42 -7.29
C VAL A 204 -0.71 13.90 -5.85
N VAL A 205 -1.54 14.47 -4.98
CA VAL A 205 -1.73 13.98 -3.60
C VAL A 205 -2.16 12.52 -3.60
N GLY A 206 -3.11 12.13 -4.44
CA GLY A 206 -3.61 10.76 -4.52
C GLY A 206 -2.53 9.76 -4.94
N ILE A 207 -1.76 10.10 -5.98
CA ILE A 207 -0.66 9.27 -6.48
C ILE A 207 0.45 9.13 -5.43
N ILE A 208 0.90 10.24 -4.85
CA ILE A 208 1.96 10.22 -3.83
C ILE A 208 1.51 9.49 -2.57
N SER A 209 0.24 9.63 -2.18
CA SER A 209 -0.33 8.87 -1.05
C SER A 209 -0.38 7.37 -1.35
N ASN A 210 -0.73 6.95 -2.57
CA ASN A 210 -0.69 5.56 -3.00
C ASN A 210 0.73 4.98 -2.82
N ILE A 211 1.74 5.66 -3.36
CA ILE A 211 3.15 5.26 -3.25
C ILE A 211 3.59 5.20 -1.79
N ALA A 212 3.27 6.23 -1.00
CA ALA A 212 3.64 6.30 0.41
C ALA A 212 3.03 5.15 1.22
N PHE A 213 1.72 4.87 1.05
CA PHE A 213 1.05 3.77 1.74
C PHE A 213 1.60 2.40 1.32
N GLN A 214 1.89 2.19 0.03
CA GLN A 214 2.51 0.94 -0.42
C GLN A 214 3.87 0.71 0.25
N ILE A 215 4.72 1.74 0.32
CA ILE A 215 6.02 1.66 0.99
C ILE A 215 5.84 1.34 2.48
N ILE A 216 5.02 2.13 3.19
CA ILE A 216 4.82 1.96 4.64
C ILE A 216 4.26 0.58 4.96
N LEU A 217 3.24 0.13 4.22
CA LEU A 217 2.62 -1.16 4.45
C LEU A 217 3.55 -2.32 4.10
N ASN A 218 4.32 -2.23 3.00
CA ASN A 218 5.31 -3.26 2.67
C ASN A 218 6.37 -3.37 3.75
N LEU A 219 6.96 -2.25 4.20
CA LEU A 219 7.94 -2.23 5.29
C LEU A 219 7.36 -2.81 6.59
N ALA A 220 6.11 -2.49 6.91
CA ALA A 220 5.44 -3.00 8.11
C ALA A 220 5.16 -4.51 8.01
N VAL A 221 4.80 -5.03 6.84
CA VAL A 221 4.64 -6.49 6.60
C VAL A 221 5.97 -7.21 6.74
N VAL A 222 6.99 -6.74 6.03
CA VAL A 222 8.31 -7.38 5.96
C VAL A 222 8.99 -7.42 7.33
N SER A 223 8.78 -6.38 8.16
CA SER A 223 9.24 -6.33 9.55
C SER A 223 8.33 -7.04 10.55
N ASN A 224 7.31 -7.77 10.08
CA ASN A 224 6.29 -8.40 10.92
C ASN A 224 5.59 -7.45 11.91
N SER A 225 5.55 -6.14 11.62
CA SER A 225 4.82 -5.15 12.43
C SER A 225 3.30 -5.22 12.23
N ILE A 226 2.84 -5.75 11.10
CA ILE A 226 1.44 -6.04 10.78
C ILE A 226 1.33 -7.43 10.14
N PRO A 227 0.14 -8.06 10.14
CA PRO A 227 -0.07 -9.35 9.49
C PRO A 227 0.35 -9.34 8.01
N THR A 228 0.85 -10.48 7.53
CA THR A 228 1.29 -10.62 6.13
C THR A 228 0.17 -10.29 5.16
N THR A 229 0.44 -9.34 4.27
CA THR A 229 -0.42 -8.93 3.17
C THR A 229 0.45 -8.81 1.92
N GLY A 230 -0.04 -9.27 0.77
CA GLY A 230 0.70 -9.23 -0.49
C GLY A 230 0.75 -7.80 -1.06
N ILE A 231 1.62 -6.94 -0.54
CA ILE A 231 1.82 -5.57 -1.05
C ILE A 231 3.21 -5.48 -1.66
N SER A 232 3.26 -5.16 -2.96
CA SER A 232 4.52 -4.92 -3.66
C SER A 232 5.18 -3.61 -3.22
N LEU A 233 6.51 -3.59 -3.16
CA LEU A 233 7.29 -2.37 -2.91
C LEU A 233 7.44 -1.58 -4.22
N PRO A 234 7.00 -0.33 -4.30
CA PRO A 234 7.14 0.49 -5.50
C PRO A 234 8.58 0.53 -6.03
N PHE A 235 8.75 0.41 -7.33
CA PHE A 235 10.02 0.40 -8.09
C PHE A 235 10.92 -0.82 -7.89
N PHE A 236 10.76 -1.62 -6.84
CA PHE A 236 11.64 -2.75 -6.52
C PHE A 236 11.00 -4.11 -6.79
N SER A 237 9.71 -4.25 -6.50
CA SER A 237 9.01 -5.53 -6.67
C SER A 237 8.86 -5.89 -8.14
N TYR A 238 9.01 -7.17 -8.43
CA TYR A 238 8.74 -7.70 -9.76
C TYR A 238 7.24 -7.70 -10.04
N GLY A 239 6.80 -6.90 -11.02
CA GLY A 239 5.39 -6.80 -11.41
C GLY A 239 5.22 -5.93 -12.64
N GLY A 240 5.07 -6.55 -13.82
CA GLY A 240 4.99 -5.80 -15.09
C GLY A 240 3.88 -4.75 -15.10
N THR A 241 2.65 -5.13 -14.71
CA THR A 241 1.51 -4.20 -14.68
C THR A 241 1.69 -3.11 -13.62
N ALA A 242 2.14 -3.48 -12.42
CA ALA A 242 2.34 -2.54 -11.33
C ALA A 242 3.38 -1.48 -11.70
N LEU A 243 4.49 -1.89 -12.33
CA LEU A 243 5.53 -0.96 -12.78
C LEU A 243 5.03 -0.02 -13.87
N VAL A 244 4.30 -0.52 -14.87
CA VAL A 244 3.75 0.31 -15.96
C VAL A 244 2.79 1.36 -15.41
N VAL A 245 1.87 0.97 -14.52
CA VAL A 245 0.92 1.92 -13.90
C VAL A 245 1.67 2.92 -13.03
N LEU A 246 2.64 2.49 -12.23
CA LEU A 246 3.47 3.36 -11.40
C LEU A 246 4.22 4.41 -12.23
N LEU A 247 4.82 4.00 -13.34
CA LEU A 247 5.52 4.93 -14.25
C LEU A 247 4.54 5.92 -14.91
N ALA A 248 3.34 5.48 -15.27
CA ALA A 248 2.29 6.36 -15.76
C ALA A 248 1.83 7.35 -14.67
N GLU A 249 1.66 6.90 -13.43
CA GLU A 249 1.35 7.75 -12.28
C GLU A 249 2.42 8.83 -12.07
N ILE A 250 3.70 8.45 -12.10
CA ILE A 250 4.81 9.42 -12.01
C ILE A 250 4.83 10.37 -13.20
N GLY A 251 4.53 9.88 -14.42
CA GLY A 251 4.37 10.73 -15.59
C GLY A 251 3.31 11.82 -15.41
N LEU A 252 2.16 11.47 -14.78
CA LEU A 252 1.11 12.43 -14.44
C LEU A 252 1.57 13.45 -13.37
N VAL A 253 2.39 13.03 -12.42
CA VAL A 253 2.93 13.93 -11.37
C VAL A 253 3.92 14.95 -11.96
N LEU A 254 4.64 14.59 -13.02
CA LEU A 254 5.68 15.43 -13.62
C LEU A 254 5.14 16.38 -14.72
N ASN A 255 3.93 16.16 -15.22
CA ASN A 255 3.30 17.00 -16.25
C ASN A 255 2.64 18.23 -15.65
#